data_ffed3edfe0ef960f5c370da569772e3b
#
_entry.id   ffed3edfe0ef960f5c370da569772e3b
#
_cell.length_a   1.000
_cell.length_b   1.000
_cell.length_c   1.000
_cell.angle_alpha   90.00
_cell.angle_beta   90.00
_cell.angle_gamma   90.00
#
_symmetry.space_group_name_H-M   'P 1'
#
loop_
_entity.id
_entity.type
_entity.pdbx_description
1 polymer ?
#
loop_
_entity_poly.entity_id
_entity_poly.type
_entity_poly.pdbx_seq_one_letter_code
_entity_poly.pdbx_strand_id
1 'polypeptide(L)'
;WANQNHALGYGDDPWTEGAVRKIRETFTADCEPLFVFNGTGSNVVALQLMTRPYQSILCAETAHIYVDECGSPVKMTGCQIRPVATPDGKLTPELIRPYLHGFGDQHHSQPGAVYLSQCTELGTVYTPDELKAITLLAHQYGMRVHMDGARIANACAALRLSLKELTVDCGIDVLSFGGTKNGLMMGECV
;
A
#
# COMPACT_ATOMS: atom_id res chain seq x y z
N TRP A 1 9.12 -29.95 -1.20
CA TRP A 1 9.20 -29.49 -2.57
C TRP A 1 10.32 -28.47 -2.73
N ALA A 2 10.24 -27.31 -2.06
CA ALA A 2 11.29 -26.28 -2.07
C ALA A 2 12.63 -26.74 -1.43
N ASN A 3 12.64 -27.84 -0.73
CA ASN A 3 13.84 -28.42 -0.10
C ASN A 3 14.42 -29.61 -0.93
N GLN A 4 14.05 -29.71 -2.19
CA GLN A 4 14.60 -30.71 -3.12
C GLN A 4 15.59 -30.03 -4.07
N ASN A 5 16.81 -30.56 -4.10
CA ASN A 5 17.90 -30.06 -4.93
C ASN A 5 18.44 -28.67 -4.52
N HIS A 6 19.35 -28.18 -5.34
CA HIS A 6 20.02 -26.90 -5.17
C HIS A 6 19.31 -25.82 -5.97
N ALA A 7 19.03 -24.69 -5.34
CA ALA A 7 18.51 -23.50 -6.02
C ALA A 7 19.48 -22.33 -5.81
N LEU A 8 19.62 -21.49 -6.83
CA LEU A 8 20.37 -20.26 -6.73
C LEU A 8 19.61 -19.25 -5.85
N GLY A 9 20.35 -18.41 -5.16
CA GLY A 9 19.78 -17.30 -4.39
C GLY A 9 19.51 -16.06 -5.26
N TYR A 10 19.09 -14.99 -4.61
CA TYR A 10 18.92 -13.65 -5.21
C TYR A 10 17.85 -13.54 -6.29
N GLY A 11 16.88 -14.46 -6.30
CA GLY A 11 15.80 -14.46 -7.29
C GLY A 11 16.11 -15.22 -8.57
N ASP A 12 17.30 -15.76 -8.72
CA ASP A 12 17.72 -16.56 -9.88
C ASP A 12 17.26 -18.01 -9.78
N ASP A 13 16.03 -18.22 -9.32
CA ASP A 13 15.42 -19.53 -9.18
C ASP A 13 14.05 -19.59 -9.87
N PRO A 14 13.63 -20.78 -10.35
CA PRO A 14 12.39 -20.92 -11.12
C PRO A 14 11.11 -20.64 -10.31
N TRP A 15 11.18 -20.67 -8.97
CA TRP A 15 10.06 -20.39 -8.09
C TRP A 15 9.79 -18.90 -8.03
N THR A 16 10.84 -18.10 -7.84
CA THR A 16 10.78 -16.62 -7.85
C THR A 16 10.34 -16.13 -9.21
N GLU A 17 10.94 -16.62 -10.31
CA GLU A 17 10.49 -16.29 -11.67
C GLU A 17 9.01 -16.60 -11.90
N GLY A 18 8.57 -17.79 -11.46
CA GLY A 18 7.18 -18.22 -11.55
C GLY A 18 6.23 -17.31 -10.76
N ALA A 19 6.62 -16.89 -9.56
CA ALA A 19 5.85 -15.98 -8.71
C ALA A 19 5.74 -14.58 -9.34
N VAL A 20 6.85 -14.00 -9.80
CA VAL A 20 6.87 -12.71 -10.51
C VAL A 20 5.96 -12.72 -11.72
N ARG A 21 6.10 -13.75 -12.57
CA ARG A 21 5.23 -13.91 -13.75
C ARG A 21 3.77 -13.99 -13.36
N LYS A 22 3.43 -14.76 -12.32
CA LYS A 22 2.04 -14.92 -11.87
C LYS A 22 1.45 -13.63 -11.32
N ILE A 23 2.24 -12.83 -10.61
CA ILE A 23 1.83 -11.51 -10.12
C ILE A 23 1.54 -10.59 -11.30
N ARG A 24 2.47 -10.47 -12.27
CA ARG A 24 2.28 -9.64 -13.47
C ARG A 24 1.04 -10.05 -14.27
N GLU A 25 0.81 -11.35 -14.46
CA GLU A 25 -0.39 -11.88 -15.10
C GLU A 25 -1.67 -11.50 -14.33
N THR A 26 -1.65 -11.62 -13.01
CA THR A 26 -2.80 -11.38 -12.14
C THR A 26 -3.23 -9.90 -12.15
N PHE A 27 -2.26 -9.00 -12.07
CA PHE A 27 -2.53 -7.56 -12.13
C PHE A 27 -2.64 -7.03 -13.56
N THR A 28 -2.22 -7.81 -14.56
CA THR A 28 -2.17 -7.40 -15.98
C THR A 28 -1.45 -6.06 -16.14
N ALA A 29 -0.33 -5.92 -15.43
CA ALA A 29 0.45 -4.69 -15.37
C ALA A 29 1.94 -5.00 -15.47
N ASP A 30 2.68 -4.05 -16.06
CA ASP A 30 4.14 -4.04 -15.98
C ASP A 30 4.53 -3.50 -14.59
N CYS A 31 4.58 -4.39 -13.62
CA CYS A 31 4.91 -4.11 -12.23
C CYS A 31 6.19 -4.84 -11.82
N GLU A 32 6.87 -4.30 -10.81
CA GLU A 32 8.07 -4.91 -10.22
C GLU A 32 7.73 -5.46 -8.83
N PRO A 33 7.57 -6.79 -8.69
CA PRO A 33 7.30 -7.40 -7.40
C PRO A 33 8.56 -7.52 -6.55
N LEU A 34 8.51 -6.99 -5.33
CA LEU A 34 9.56 -7.09 -4.32
C LEU A 34 9.08 -7.94 -3.17
N PHE A 35 9.65 -9.14 -3.00
CA PHE A 35 9.28 -10.05 -1.91
C PHE A 35 9.91 -9.62 -0.60
N VAL A 36 9.10 -9.57 0.45
CA VAL A 36 9.50 -9.15 1.80
C VAL A 36 8.95 -10.12 2.84
N PHE A 37 9.51 -10.07 4.05
CA PHE A 37 9.22 -11.06 5.09
C PHE A 37 7.83 -10.90 5.71
N ASN A 38 7.37 -9.66 5.94
CA ASN A 38 6.11 -9.38 6.63
C ASN A 38 5.48 -8.05 6.17
N GLY A 39 4.24 -7.79 6.62
CA GLY A 39 3.47 -6.61 6.26
C GLY A 39 4.12 -5.28 6.65
N THR A 40 4.71 -5.19 7.85
CA THR A 40 5.44 -3.99 8.28
C THR A 40 6.62 -3.70 7.35
N GLY A 41 7.39 -4.74 6.96
CA GLY A 41 8.46 -4.60 5.97
C GLY A 41 7.93 -4.15 4.62
N SER A 42 6.79 -4.69 4.18
CA SER A 42 6.12 -4.28 2.95
C SER A 42 5.73 -2.80 2.99
N ASN A 43 5.05 -2.35 4.04
CA ASN A 43 4.63 -0.97 4.20
C ASN A 43 5.83 0.00 4.24
N VAL A 44 6.90 -0.36 4.96
CA VAL A 44 8.12 0.45 5.03
C VAL A 44 8.78 0.59 3.65
N VAL A 45 8.96 -0.52 2.92
CA VAL A 45 9.54 -0.50 1.57
C VAL A 45 8.68 0.33 0.61
N ALA A 46 7.37 0.09 0.61
CA ALA A 46 6.43 0.84 -0.23
C ALA A 46 6.49 2.34 0.03
N LEU A 47 6.47 2.76 1.29
CA LEU A 47 6.53 4.17 1.66
C LEU A 47 7.88 4.81 1.32
N GLN A 48 9.00 4.09 1.49
CA GLN A 48 10.33 4.58 1.08
C GLN A 48 10.45 4.78 -0.44
N LEU A 49 9.82 3.92 -1.24
CA LEU A 49 9.80 4.06 -2.70
C LEU A 49 9.07 5.32 -3.16
N MET A 50 8.04 5.75 -2.42
CA MET A 50 7.13 6.82 -2.82
C MET A 50 7.44 8.18 -2.22
N THR A 51 8.19 8.24 -1.12
CA THR A 51 8.32 9.47 -0.33
C THR A 51 9.76 9.93 -0.14
N ARG A 52 9.89 11.19 0.32
CA ARG A 52 11.15 11.80 0.75
C ARG A 52 11.04 12.20 2.23
N PRO A 53 12.14 12.23 3.01
CA PRO A 53 12.11 12.47 4.46
C PRO A 53 11.41 13.76 4.90
N TYR A 54 11.35 14.79 4.05
CA TYR A 54 10.67 16.06 4.33
C TYR A 54 9.16 16.02 4.05
N GLN A 55 8.64 14.89 3.57
CA GLN A 55 7.23 14.75 3.24
C GLN A 55 6.41 14.20 4.42
N SER A 56 5.10 14.25 4.25
CA SER A 56 4.14 13.61 5.14
C SER A 56 3.28 12.58 4.40
N ILE A 57 2.82 11.61 5.17
CA ILE A 57 1.96 10.52 4.73
C ILE A 57 0.61 10.69 5.42
N LEU A 58 -0.46 10.87 4.64
CA LEU A 58 -1.82 10.94 5.16
C LEU A 58 -2.39 9.53 5.27
N CYS A 59 -2.99 9.19 6.40
CA CYS A 59 -3.66 7.90 6.62
C CYS A 59 -4.86 8.08 7.55
N ALA A 60 -5.78 7.12 7.59
CA ALA A 60 -6.80 7.08 8.63
C ALA A 60 -6.15 6.96 10.02
N GLU A 61 -6.77 7.50 11.05
CA GLU A 61 -6.27 7.39 12.43
C GLU A 61 -6.22 5.94 12.96
N THR A 62 -6.97 5.03 12.32
CA THR A 62 -6.97 3.59 12.60
C THR A 62 -5.96 2.80 11.77
N ALA A 63 -5.23 3.46 10.84
CA ALA A 63 -4.34 2.81 9.91
C ALA A 63 -3.18 2.08 10.60
N HIS A 64 -2.87 0.88 10.13
CA HIS A 64 -1.84 0.01 10.69
C HIS A 64 -0.48 0.69 10.84
N ILE A 65 -0.06 1.48 9.85
CA ILE A 65 1.21 2.24 9.91
C ILE A 65 1.27 3.28 11.05
N TYR A 66 0.12 3.74 11.52
CA TYR A 66 0.04 4.70 12.60
C TYR A 66 -0.07 4.03 13.98
N VAL A 67 -0.85 2.93 14.07
CA VAL A 67 -1.22 2.31 15.36
C VAL A 67 -0.33 1.11 15.71
N ASP A 68 -0.03 0.22 14.75
CA ASP A 68 0.43 -1.14 15.04
C ASP A 68 1.80 -1.51 14.44
N GLU A 69 2.63 -0.52 14.06
CA GLU A 69 3.97 -0.78 13.49
C GLU A 69 5.14 -0.21 14.32
N CYS A 70 4.89 0.09 15.60
CA CYS A 70 5.94 0.52 16.56
C CYS A 70 6.80 1.68 16.05
N GLY A 71 6.24 2.59 15.24
CA GLY A 71 6.94 3.73 14.66
C GLY A 71 7.94 3.39 13.55
N SER A 72 7.99 2.15 13.08
CA SER A 72 8.93 1.75 12.01
C SER A 72 8.78 2.55 10.71
N PRO A 73 7.58 2.89 10.22
CA PRO A 73 7.46 3.73 9.03
C PRO A 73 8.10 5.10 9.21
N VAL A 74 7.86 5.76 10.35
CA VAL A 74 8.45 7.08 10.66
C VAL A 74 9.97 7.00 10.73
N LYS A 75 10.50 5.98 11.44
CA LYS A 75 11.94 5.81 11.60
C LYS A 75 12.64 5.56 10.25
N MET A 76 12.06 4.73 9.42
CA MET A 76 12.71 4.27 8.19
C MET A 76 12.56 5.27 7.04
N THR A 77 11.43 5.98 6.95
CA THR A 77 11.20 6.98 5.90
C THR A 77 11.66 8.37 6.29
N GLY A 78 11.67 8.70 7.58
CA GLY A 78 11.84 10.05 8.09
C GLY A 78 10.59 10.94 7.89
N CYS A 79 9.53 10.43 7.28
CA CYS A 79 8.31 11.17 7.01
C CYS A 79 7.46 11.37 8.27
N GLN A 80 6.74 12.47 8.32
CA GLN A 80 5.69 12.67 9.29
C GLN A 80 4.45 11.85 8.90
N ILE A 81 3.92 11.02 9.78
CA ILE A 81 2.58 10.45 9.59
C ILE A 81 1.55 11.44 10.12
N ARG A 82 0.55 11.75 9.30
CA ARG A 82 -0.56 12.65 9.63
C ARG A 82 -1.87 11.85 9.66
N PRO A 83 -2.31 11.42 10.85
CA PRO A 83 -3.57 10.71 10.98
C PRO A 83 -4.75 11.63 10.73
N VAL A 84 -5.74 11.13 10.04
CA VAL A 84 -7.00 11.80 9.71
C VAL A 84 -8.12 11.06 10.42
N ALA A 85 -8.92 11.78 11.21
CA ALA A 85 -10.09 11.21 11.87
C ALA A 85 -11.11 10.77 10.82
N THR A 86 -11.61 9.55 10.97
CA THR A 86 -12.57 8.95 10.05
C THR A 86 -13.69 8.27 10.81
N PRO A 87 -14.94 8.29 10.32
CA PRO A 87 -16.05 7.63 11.01
C PRO A 87 -16.01 6.11 10.87
N ASP A 88 -15.36 5.59 9.84
CA ASP A 88 -15.42 4.17 9.44
C ASP A 88 -14.07 3.60 8.96
N GLY A 89 -12.98 4.30 9.22
CA GLY A 89 -11.63 3.91 8.79
C GLY A 89 -11.31 4.28 7.34
N LYS A 90 -12.24 4.89 6.59
CA LYS A 90 -12.02 5.28 5.20
C LYS A 90 -11.70 6.77 5.07
N LEU A 91 -10.66 7.09 4.32
CA LEU A 91 -10.41 8.43 3.84
C LEU A 91 -11.37 8.78 2.70
N THR A 92 -11.69 10.07 2.58
CA THR A 92 -12.38 10.62 1.42
C THR A 92 -11.65 11.87 0.91
N PRO A 93 -11.91 12.31 -0.32
CA PRO A 93 -11.34 13.58 -0.81
C PRO A 93 -11.60 14.77 0.13
N GLU A 94 -12.78 14.83 0.74
CA GLU A 94 -13.16 15.91 1.66
C GLU A 94 -12.31 15.89 2.94
N LEU A 95 -12.03 14.70 3.47
CA LEU A 95 -11.19 14.53 4.66
C LEU A 95 -9.70 14.78 4.36
N ILE A 96 -9.25 14.54 3.13
CA ILE A 96 -7.86 14.77 2.70
C ILE A 96 -7.60 16.28 2.43
N ARG A 97 -8.54 17.00 1.80
CA ARG A 97 -8.36 18.38 1.35
C ARG A 97 -7.79 19.34 2.39
N PRO A 98 -8.20 19.34 3.69
CA PRO A 98 -7.64 20.23 4.70
C PRO A 98 -6.14 20.05 4.92
N TYR A 99 -5.57 18.93 4.53
CA TYR A 99 -4.14 18.64 4.70
C TYR A 99 -3.30 19.00 3.47
N LEU A 100 -3.92 19.38 2.35
CA LEU A 100 -3.24 19.71 1.09
C LEU A 100 -2.69 21.15 1.09
N HIS A 101 -1.75 21.40 1.98
CA HIS A 101 -1.08 22.71 2.13
C HIS A 101 0.39 22.53 2.48
N GLY A 102 1.15 23.61 2.42
CA GLY A 102 2.59 23.62 2.75
C GLY A 102 3.50 23.20 1.61
N PHE A 103 2.98 22.99 0.41
CA PHE A 103 3.79 22.69 -0.76
C PHE A 103 4.78 23.83 -1.08
N GLY A 104 6.06 23.51 -1.19
CA GLY A 104 7.13 24.47 -1.45
C GLY A 104 7.54 25.32 -0.25
N ASP A 105 6.91 25.16 0.91
CA ASP A 105 7.29 25.84 2.15
C ASP A 105 8.35 25.02 2.89
N GLN A 106 9.52 25.65 3.12
CA GLN A 106 10.65 25.00 3.80
C GLN A 106 10.39 24.69 5.29
N HIS A 107 9.39 25.30 5.91
CA HIS A 107 9.02 25.10 7.30
C HIS A 107 7.93 24.05 7.52
N HIS A 108 7.34 23.54 6.43
CA HIS A 108 6.24 22.58 6.50
C HIS A 108 6.64 21.22 5.92
N SER A 109 6.22 20.17 6.61
CA SER A 109 6.21 18.83 6.04
C SER A 109 5.19 18.76 4.90
N GLN A 110 5.64 18.39 3.72
CA GLN A 110 4.84 18.47 2.50
C GLN A 110 4.10 17.16 2.24
N PRO A 111 2.78 17.18 1.95
CA PRO A 111 2.05 15.97 1.62
C PRO A 111 2.70 15.24 0.43
N GLY A 112 3.10 13.98 0.62
CA GLY A 112 3.78 13.19 -0.40
C GLY A 112 3.05 11.90 -0.76
N ALA A 113 2.31 11.34 0.21
CA ALA A 113 1.58 10.11 -0.02
C ALA A 113 0.26 10.04 0.76
N VAL A 114 -0.68 9.29 0.20
CA VAL A 114 -1.89 8.81 0.89
C VAL A 114 -1.73 7.31 1.10
N TYR A 115 -1.97 6.85 2.32
CA TYR A 115 -1.99 5.44 2.68
C TYR A 115 -3.43 5.00 2.93
N LEU A 116 -3.83 3.90 2.32
CA LEU A 116 -5.15 3.28 2.45
C LEU A 116 -4.99 1.81 2.85
N SER A 117 -5.89 1.29 3.68
CA SER A 117 -5.98 -0.15 3.96
C SER A 117 -7.20 -0.75 3.27
N GLN A 118 -7.00 -1.86 2.53
CA GLN A 118 -8.08 -2.56 1.84
C GLN A 118 -8.10 -4.06 2.23
N CYS A 119 -9.09 -4.53 2.99
CA CYS A 119 -10.09 -3.72 3.70
C CYS A 119 -9.47 -3.01 4.92
N THR A 120 -10.19 -1.99 5.42
CA THR A 120 -9.71 -1.20 6.57
C THR A 120 -9.60 -2.03 7.84
N GLU A 121 -8.95 -1.49 8.85
CA GLU A 121 -8.81 -2.10 10.18
C GLU A 121 -10.16 -2.27 10.89
N LEU A 122 -11.17 -1.49 10.49
CA LEU A 122 -12.55 -1.60 10.98
C LEU A 122 -13.41 -2.56 10.15
N GLY A 123 -12.85 -3.19 9.11
CA GLY A 123 -13.53 -4.15 8.24
C GLY A 123 -14.39 -3.53 7.15
N THR A 124 -14.35 -2.21 6.97
CA THR A 124 -15.00 -1.54 5.84
C THR A 124 -14.21 -1.72 4.55
N VAL A 125 -14.87 -1.54 3.42
CA VAL A 125 -14.28 -1.79 2.10
C VAL A 125 -14.46 -0.55 1.23
N TYR A 126 -13.37 -0.11 0.59
CA TYR A 126 -13.43 0.91 -0.45
C TYR A 126 -13.99 0.34 -1.75
N THR A 127 -14.94 1.01 -2.34
CA THR A 127 -15.39 0.74 -3.72
C THR A 127 -14.40 1.31 -4.73
N PRO A 128 -14.42 0.84 -6.01
CA PRO A 128 -13.59 1.43 -7.06
C PRO A 128 -13.77 2.94 -7.25
N ASP A 129 -15.00 3.43 -7.11
CA ASP A 129 -15.27 4.86 -7.28
C ASP A 129 -14.68 5.70 -6.13
N GLU A 130 -14.75 5.21 -4.89
CA GLU A 130 -14.09 5.85 -3.74
C GLU A 130 -12.56 5.86 -3.93
N LEU A 131 -11.97 4.75 -4.36
CA LEU A 131 -10.53 4.66 -4.63
C LEU A 131 -10.11 5.64 -5.73
N LYS A 132 -10.83 5.66 -6.86
CA LYS A 132 -10.56 6.58 -7.97
C LYS A 132 -10.67 8.04 -7.57
N ALA A 133 -11.63 8.39 -6.74
CA ALA A 133 -11.78 9.75 -6.24
C ALA A 133 -10.56 10.20 -5.41
N ILE A 134 -10.03 9.30 -4.58
CA ILE A 134 -8.84 9.57 -3.76
C ILE A 134 -7.58 9.63 -4.62
N THR A 135 -7.36 8.66 -5.51
CA THR A 135 -6.15 8.63 -6.36
C THR A 135 -6.12 9.81 -7.32
N LEU A 136 -7.25 10.18 -7.91
CA LEU A 136 -7.36 11.37 -8.74
C LEU A 136 -6.96 12.64 -7.98
N LEU A 137 -7.50 12.82 -6.76
CA LEU A 137 -7.14 13.97 -5.93
C LEU A 137 -5.64 13.95 -5.58
N ALA A 138 -5.11 12.82 -5.11
CA ALA A 138 -3.71 12.70 -4.74
C ALA A 138 -2.78 13.03 -5.92
N HIS A 139 -3.05 12.47 -7.08
CA HIS A 139 -2.25 12.69 -8.30
C HIS A 139 -2.30 14.14 -8.80
N GLN A 140 -3.45 14.83 -8.66
CA GLN A 140 -3.55 16.28 -8.97
C GLN A 140 -2.57 17.13 -8.16
N TYR A 141 -2.21 16.69 -6.94
CA TYR A 141 -1.25 17.35 -6.08
C TYR A 141 0.16 16.73 -6.12
N GLY A 142 0.43 15.84 -7.07
CA GLY A 142 1.72 15.17 -7.22
C GLY A 142 2.04 14.16 -6.11
N MET A 143 1.04 13.76 -5.32
CA MET A 143 1.14 12.73 -4.30
C MET A 143 1.00 11.34 -4.90
N ARG A 144 1.50 10.33 -4.18
CA ARG A 144 1.33 8.92 -4.50
C ARG A 144 0.32 8.25 -3.58
N VAL A 145 -0.27 7.16 -4.04
CA VAL A 145 -1.22 6.38 -3.23
C VAL A 145 -0.69 4.98 -3.00
N HIS A 146 -0.48 4.66 -1.73
CA HIS A 146 -0.16 3.31 -1.26
C HIS A 146 -1.41 2.61 -0.76
N MET A 147 -1.61 1.38 -1.18
CA MET A 147 -2.64 0.50 -0.62
C MET A 147 -2.00 -0.62 0.19
N ASP A 148 -2.30 -0.68 1.48
CA ASP A 148 -2.08 -1.87 2.28
C ASP A 148 -3.15 -2.91 1.94
N GLY A 149 -2.75 -3.90 1.19
CA GLY A 149 -3.56 -5.01 0.72
C GLY A 149 -3.40 -6.29 1.54
N ALA A 150 -2.99 -6.20 2.82
CA ALA A 150 -2.87 -7.37 3.70
C ALA A 150 -4.15 -8.22 3.76
N ARG A 151 -5.31 -7.62 3.46
CA ARG A 151 -6.62 -8.27 3.42
C ARG A 151 -7.38 -8.05 2.11
N ILE A 152 -6.69 -7.70 1.04
CA ILE A 152 -7.32 -7.33 -0.24
C ILE A 152 -8.17 -8.47 -0.84
N ALA A 153 -7.81 -9.73 -0.59
CA ALA A 153 -8.60 -10.86 -1.05
C ALA A 153 -10.03 -10.87 -0.47
N ASN A 154 -10.20 -10.41 0.78
CA ASN A 154 -11.51 -10.26 1.39
C ASN A 154 -12.34 -9.17 0.69
N ALA A 155 -11.71 -8.05 0.33
CA ALA A 155 -12.36 -6.98 -0.43
C ALA A 155 -12.77 -7.44 -1.83
N CYS A 156 -11.87 -8.15 -2.53
CA CYS A 156 -12.17 -8.75 -3.84
C CYS A 156 -13.39 -9.69 -3.75
N ALA A 157 -13.42 -10.55 -2.75
CA ALA A 157 -14.53 -11.49 -2.56
C ALA A 157 -15.85 -10.76 -2.23
N ALA A 158 -15.81 -9.76 -1.36
CA ALA A 158 -16.99 -8.98 -0.95
C ALA A 158 -17.58 -8.20 -2.13
N LEU A 159 -16.74 -7.58 -2.94
CA LEU A 159 -17.16 -6.77 -4.09
C LEU A 159 -17.34 -7.58 -5.38
N ARG A 160 -16.88 -8.84 -5.40
CA ARG A 160 -16.81 -9.69 -6.61
C ARG A 160 -16.00 -9.06 -7.74
N LEU A 161 -14.87 -8.46 -7.37
CA LEU A 161 -13.94 -7.80 -8.27
C LEU A 161 -12.57 -8.50 -8.24
N SER A 162 -11.84 -8.36 -9.33
CA SER A 162 -10.45 -8.81 -9.42
C SER A 162 -9.50 -7.88 -8.67
N LEU A 163 -8.30 -8.37 -8.39
CA LEU A 163 -7.21 -7.58 -7.84
C LEU A 163 -6.90 -6.36 -8.72
N LYS A 164 -6.87 -6.55 -10.04
CA LYS A 164 -6.62 -5.49 -11.02
C LYS A 164 -7.65 -4.36 -10.91
N GLU A 165 -8.95 -4.70 -10.84
CA GLU A 165 -10.03 -3.71 -10.76
C GLU A 165 -9.99 -2.89 -9.47
N LEU A 166 -9.47 -3.46 -8.36
CA LEU A 166 -9.33 -2.76 -7.08
C LEU A 166 -7.99 -2.02 -6.91
N THR A 167 -7.05 -2.18 -7.81
CA THR A 167 -5.71 -1.58 -7.68
C THR A 167 -5.33 -0.79 -8.92
N VAL A 168 -4.88 -1.46 -9.97
CA VAL A 168 -4.38 -0.85 -11.21
C VAL A 168 -5.43 0.07 -11.84
N ASP A 169 -6.66 -0.42 -12.01
CA ASP A 169 -7.75 0.33 -12.63
C ASP A 169 -8.27 1.48 -11.75
N CYS A 170 -7.89 1.49 -10.47
CA CYS A 170 -8.17 2.58 -9.53
C CYS A 170 -7.01 3.56 -9.37
N GLY A 171 -5.88 3.35 -10.03
CA GLY A 171 -4.74 4.26 -9.99
C GLY A 171 -3.89 4.14 -8.72
N ILE A 172 -3.87 2.98 -8.06
CA ILE A 172 -2.96 2.72 -6.94
C ILE A 172 -1.51 2.65 -7.47
N ASP A 173 -0.60 3.42 -6.87
CA ASP A 173 0.80 3.48 -7.29
C ASP A 173 1.63 2.32 -6.73
N VAL A 174 1.42 1.95 -5.46
CA VAL A 174 2.13 0.86 -4.80
C VAL A 174 1.16 0.06 -3.93
N LEU A 175 1.28 -1.25 -3.98
CA LEU A 175 0.47 -2.19 -3.20
C LEU A 175 1.36 -3.01 -2.26
N SER A 176 1.03 -3.06 -0.98
CA SER A 176 1.48 -4.13 -0.09
C SER A 176 0.55 -5.33 -0.27
N PHE A 177 0.99 -6.33 -1.06
CA PHE A 177 0.18 -7.49 -1.39
C PHE A 177 0.35 -8.58 -0.34
N GLY A 178 -0.68 -8.76 0.48
CA GLY A 178 -0.64 -9.66 1.62
C GLY A 178 -0.66 -11.14 1.25
N GLY A 179 0.35 -11.88 1.69
CA GLY A 179 0.42 -13.33 1.57
C GLY A 179 0.07 -14.05 2.87
N THR A 180 0.66 -13.65 3.99
CA THR A 180 0.55 -14.34 5.29
C THR A 180 -0.90 -14.46 5.78
N LYS A 181 -1.72 -13.39 5.64
CA LYS A 181 -3.15 -13.43 6.02
C LYS A 181 -4.03 -14.15 5.01
N ASN A 182 -3.50 -14.58 3.88
CA ASN A 182 -4.20 -15.21 2.77
C ASN A 182 -3.74 -16.64 2.47
N GLY A 183 -3.16 -17.32 3.48
CA GLY A 183 -2.84 -18.75 3.41
C GLY A 183 -1.39 -19.10 3.11
N LEU A 184 -0.52 -18.14 2.88
CA LEU A 184 0.93 -18.40 2.88
C LEU A 184 1.44 -18.64 4.31
N MET A 185 2.47 -19.46 4.43
CA MET A 185 3.13 -19.69 5.72
C MET A 185 3.78 -18.40 6.24
N MET A 186 4.43 -17.65 5.37
CA MET A 186 4.95 -16.31 5.59
C MET A 186 5.33 -15.66 4.25
N GLY A 187 5.38 -14.32 4.24
CA GLY A 187 5.81 -13.54 3.10
C GLY A 187 4.73 -12.63 2.58
N GLU A 188 5.20 -11.49 2.11
CA GLU A 188 4.41 -10.44 1.48
C GLU A 188 5.13 -9.99 0.21
N CYS A 189 4.44 -9.18 -0.60
CA CYS A 189 5.04 -8.58 -1.79
C CYS A 189 4.69 -7.08 -1.84
N VAL A 190 5.65 -6.28 -2.28
CA VAL A 190 5.41 -4.89 -2.64
C VAL A 190 5.31 -4.79 -4.15
#